data_9366bb3c77e91aa7dd30c4c7c91bede3
#
_entry.id   9366bb3c77e91aa7dd30c4c7c91bede3
#
_cell.length_a   1.000
_cell.length_b   1.000
_cell.length_c   1.000
_cell.angle_alpha   90.00
_cell.angle_beta   90.00
_cell.angle_gamma   90.00
#
_symmetry.space_group_name_H-M   'P 1'
#
loop_
_entity.id
_entity.type
_entity.pdbx_description
1 polymer ?
#
loop_
_entity_poly.entity_id
_entity_poly.type
_entity_poly.pdbx_seq_one_letter_code
_entity_poly.pdbx_strand_id
1 'polypeptide(L)'
;MQIINFSEQNSIINQFMYELRDKNYQKNRLLFRHNVERIGELMAYEVSKQLEYKTKTVTTPLASLEMALPKDDIVLGTVLRAGLPFHQGFLNIFDRADNAYVSAFRMYINREHTEVGIQADYIAAPSVKGKTLIIADPMLATGGSMAAAIDALLMSGKPKKVHVCCVIAAPEGIEVVKEALPEDSTIWCASIDQGMNEQKYIVPGFGDCGDLCFGEKMQSFRKIADKR
;
A
#
# COMPACT_ATOMS: atom_id res chain seq x y z
N MET A 1 6.24 5.64 -16.57
CA MET A 1 5.90 4.87 -15.34
C MET A 1 6.85 3.71 -15.17
N GLN A 2 7.32 3.45 -13.94
CA GLN A 2 8.26 2.36 -13.62
C GLN A 2 7.56 1.33 -12.73
N ILE A 3 7.87 0.03 -12.93
CA ILE A 3 7.45 -1.06 -12.04
C ILE A 3 8.72 -1.71 -11.50
N ILE A 4 8.79 -1.87 -10.19
CA ILE A 4 9.91 -2.50 -9.49
C ILE A 4 9.38 -3.72 -8.75
N ASN A 5 9.92 -4.88 -9.08
CA ASN A 5 9.56 -6.17 -8.50
C ASN A 5 10.75 -6.74 -7.72
N PHE A 6 10.67 -6.76 -6.39
CA PHE A 6 11.76 -7.23 -5.54
C PHE A 6 11.99 -8.73 -5.60
N SER A 7 11.01 -9.52 -6.09
CA SER A 7 11.19 -10.96 -6.26
C SER A 7 12.19 -11.34 -7.36
N GLU A 8 12.61 -10.38 -8.21
CA GLU A 8 13.63 -10.59 -9.23
C GLU A 8 15.05 -10.71 -8.65
N GLN A 9 15.23 -10.32 -7.39
CA GLN A 9 16.52 -10.40 -6.70
C GLN A 9 16.37 -11.05 -5.33
N ASN A 10 17.33 -11.86 -4.93
CA ASN A 10 17.33 -12.46 -3.61
C ASN A 10 17.64 -11.41 -2.54
N SER A 11 16.78 -11.38 -1.51
CA SER A 11 16.94 -10.52 -0.34
C SER A 11 16.26 -11.13 0.88
N ILE A 12 16.38 -10.48 2.04
CA ILE A 12 15.66 -10.89 3.27
C ILE A 12 14.13 -10.83 3.11
N ILE A 13 13.62 -10.08 2.14
CA ILE A 13 12.20 -10.06 1.81
C ILE A 13 11.70 -11.46 1.46
N ASN A 14 12.54 -12.31 0.82
CA ASN A 14 12.17 -13.68 0.46
C ASN A 14 11.78 -14.50 1.70
N GLN A 15 12.49 -14.33 2.84
CA GLN A 15 12.15 -15.00 4.09
C GLN A 15 10.80 -14.55 4.63
N PHE A 16 10.53 -13.23 4.62
CA PHE A 16 9.25 -12.71 5.09
C PHE A 16 8.10 -13.12 4.17
N MET A 17 8.32 -13.11 2.86
CA MET A 17 7.35 -13.59 1.87
C MET A 17 7.06 -15.08 2.04
N TYR A 18 8.08 -15.92 2.31
CA TYR A 18 7.87 -17.33 2.63
C TYR A 18 6.95 -17.51 3.84
N GLU A 19 7.20 -16.79 4.93
CA GLU A 19 6.39 -16.87 6.15
C GLU A 19 4.96 -16.35 5.97
N LEU A 20 4.77 -15.32 5.12
CA LEU A 20 3.43 -14.82 4.76
C LEU A 20 2.64 -15.82 3.92
N ARG A 21 3.32 -16.59 3.04
CA ARG A 21 2.70 -17.52 2.10
C ARG A 21 2.44 -18.90 2.71
N ASP A 22 3.31 -19.38 3.61
CA ASP A 22 3.17 -20.70 4.20
C ASP A 22 1.97 -20.78 5.13
N LYS A 23 1.03 -21.68 4.83
CA LYS A 23 -0.23 -21.88 5.55
C LYS A 23 -0.10 -22.19 7.04
N ASN A 24 1.06 -22.59 7.51
CA ASN A 24 1.31 -22.87 8.93
C ASN A 24 1.80 -21.62 9.66
N TYR A 25 2.75 -20.87 9.04
CA TYR A 25 3.28 -19.63 9.62
C TYR A 25 2.23 -18.51 9.64
N GLN A 26 1.45 -18.34 8.59
CA GLN A 26 0.46 -17.26 8.48
C GLN A 26 -0.67 -17.32 9.53
N LYS A 27 -0.88 -18.46 10.20
CA LYS A 27 -1.85 -18.60 11.32
C LYS A 27 -1.48 -17.76 12.53
N ASN A 28 -0.21 -17.41 12.70
CA ASN A 28 0.23 -16.51 13.75
C ASN A 28 0.02 -15.05 13.31
N ARG A 29 -1.09 -14.45 13.72
CA ARG A 29 -1.46 -13.07 13.37
C ARG A 29 -0.41 -12.03 13.75
N LEU A 30 0.29 -12.22 14.87
CA LEU A 30 1.36 -11.31 15.28
C LEU A 30 2.51 -11.36 14.28
N LEU A 31 3.01 -12.56 13.99
CA LEU A 31 4.10 -12.76 13.04
C LEU A 31 3.71 -12.28 11.64
N PHE A 32 2.48 -12.56 11.20
CA PHE A 32 1.97 -12.10 9.91
C PHE A 32 2.02 -10.56 9.80
N ARG A 33 1.48 -9.83 10.79
CA ARG A 33 1.54 -8.35 10.80
C ARG A 33 2.98 -7.83 10.83
N HIS A 34 3.86 -8.44 11.66
CA HIS A 34 5.26 -8.03 11.72
C HIS A 34 6.00 -8.24 10.40
N ASN A 35 5.73 -9.33 9.68
CA ASN A 35 6.37 -9.54 8.39
C ASN A 35 5.87 -8.55 7.33
N VAL A 36 4.57 -8.21 7.33
CA VAL A 36 4.03 -7.16 6.46
C VAL A 36 4.67 -5.81 6.80
N GLU A 37 4.83 -5.48 8.08
CA GLU A 37 5.49 -4.26 8.56
C GLU A 37 6.96 -4.20 8.14
N ARG A 38 7.74 -5.28 8.35
CA ARG A 38 9.15 -5.37 7.96
C ARG A 38 9.36 -5.21 6.45
N ILE A 39 8.47 -5.79 5.64
CA ILE A 39 8.51 -5.56 4.18
C ILE A 39 8.25 -4.08 3.88
N GLY A 40 7.34 -3.43 4.61
CA GLY A 40 7.09 -2.00 4.52
C GLY A 40 8.32 -1.15 4.82
N GLU A 41 9.06 -1.46 5.89
CA GLU A 41 10.31 -0.78 6.25
C GLU A 41 11.37 -0.89 5.16
N LEU A 42 11.59 -2.11 4.65
CA LEU A 42 12.57 -2.36 3.61
C LEU A 42 12.18 -1.67 2.29
N MET A 43 10.89 -1.71 1.94
CA MET A 43 10.40 -1.04 0.74
C MET A 43 10.47 0.49 0.88
N ALA A 44 10.19 1.05 2.06
CA ALA A 44 10.34 2.46 2.34
C ALA A 44 11.80 2.93 2.17
N TYR A 45 12.77 2.10 2.59
CA TYR A 45 14.19 2.36 2.34
C TYR A 45 14.50 2.42 0.84
N GLU A 46 13.97 1.49 0.03
CA GLU A 46 14.17 1.51 -1.41
C GLU A 46 13.48 2.73 -2.07
N VAL A 47 12.25 3.05 -1.66
CA VAL A 47 11.53 4.25 -2.12
C VAL A 47 12.31 5.52 -1.81
N SER A 48 12.97 5.59 -0.64
CA SER A 48 13.76 6.75 -0.23
C SER A 48 14.86 7.13 -1.21
N LYS A 49 15.40 6.16 -1.97
CA LYS A 49 16.44 6.40 -2.98
C LYS A 49 15.93 7.19 -4.19
N GLN A 50 14.60 7.27 -4.38
CA GLN A 50 13.98 8.05 -5.45
C GLN A 50 13.45 9.42 -4.98
N LEU A 51 13.63 9.78 -3.72
CA LEU A 51 13.29 11.10 -3.19
C LEU A 51 14.31 12.15 -3.64
N GLU A 52 13.93 13.42 -3.55
CA GLU A 52 14.90 14.52 -3.69
C GLU A 52 15.71 14.71 -2.42
N TYR A 53 16.96 15.09 -2.61
CA TYR A 53 17.90 15.35 -1.53
C TYR A 53 18.41 16.79 -1.61
N LYS A 54 18.71 17.39 -0.44
CA LYS A 54 19.41 18.67 -0.31
C LYS A 54 20.61 18.52 0.60
N THR A 55 21.70 19.19 0.24
CA THR A 55 22.88 19.26 1.10
C THR A 55 22.62 20.15 2.30
N LYS A 56 23.05 19.70 3.47
CA LYS A 56 23.02 20.44 4.74
C LYS A 56 24.31 20.22 5.49
N THR A 57 24.86 21.30 6.00
CA THR A 57 26.04 21.22 6.90
C THR A 57 25.60 20.71 8.26
N VAL A 58 26.30 19.70 8.73
CA VAL A 58 26.16 19.13 10.08
C VAL A 58 27.46 19.40 10.87
N THR A 59 27.30 19.85 12.10
CA THR A 59 28.45 20.06 13.02
C THR A 59 28.42 18.97 14.07
N THR A 60 29.47 18.15 14.07
CA THR A 60 29.73 17.15 15.11
C THR A 60 30.61 17.76 16.21
N PRO A 61 30.85 17.08 17.33
CA PRO A 61 31.79 17.53 18.34
C PRO A 61 33.22 17.69 17.82
N LEU A 62 33.58 17.11 16.68
CA LEU A 62 34.97 17.08 16.16
C LEU A 62 35.15 17.97 14.93
N ALA A 63 34.15 18.07 14.05
CA ALA A 63 34.26 18.80 12.79
C ALA A 63 32.87 19.06 12.16
N SER A 64 32.85 19.91 11.12
CA SER A 64 31.69 20.10 10.28
C SER A 64 31.85 19.31 8.98
N LEU A 65 30.73 18.74 8.48
CA LEU A 65 30.66 18.05 7.18
C LEU A 65 29.34 18.35 6.46
N GLU A 66 29.31 18.12 5.16
CA GLU A 66 28.11 18.23 4.38
C GLU A 66 27.44 16.86 4.22
N MET A 67 26.12 16.80 4.43
CA MET A 67 25.30 15.59 4.26
C MET A 67 24.11 15.87 3.36
N ALA A 68 23.79 14.93 2.47
CA ALA A 68 22.55 14.93 1.69
C ALA A 68 21.41 14.36 2.55
N LEU A 69 20.38 15.16 2.75
CA LEU A 69 19.18 14.78 3.51
C LEU A 69 17.95 14.80 2.63
N PRO A 70 16.97 13.89 2.84
CA PRO A 70 15.68 13.94 2.12
C PRO A 70 15.05 15.33 2.26
N LYS A 71 14.51 15.82 1.16
CA LYS A 71 13.89 17.16 1.06
C LYS A 71 12.40 17.09 0.91
N ASP A 72 11.86 15.95 0.45
CA ASP A 72 10.45 15.82 0.11
C ASP A 72 9.56 15.89 1.36
N ASP A 73 8.48 16.65 1.25
CA ASP A 73 7.33 16.50 2.15
C ASP A 73 6.52 15.30 1.67
N ILE A 74 6.26 14.35 2.55
CA ILE A 74 5.64 13.07 2.24
C ILE A 74 4.22 13.02 2.80
N VAL A 75 3.29 12.56 1.98
CA VAL A 75 1.98 12.06 2.43
C VAL A 75 1.97 10.54 2.25
N LEU A 76 1.73 9.83 3.34
CA LEU A 76 1.68 8.39 3.38
C LEU A 76 0.23 7.93 3.46
N GLY A 77 -0.28 7.35 2.36
CA GLY A 77 -1.66 6.86 2.24
C GLY A 77 -1.76 5.36 2.45
N THR A 78 -2.91 4.90 2.94
CA THR A 78 -3.21 3.46 3.04
C THR A 78 -4.69 3.17 2.89
N VAL A 79 -5.01 1.93 2.47
CA VAL A 79 -6.38 1.43 2.38
C VAL A 79 -6.70 0.55 3.59
N LEU A 80 -7.74 0.91 4.32
CA LEU A 80 -8.19 0.17 5.51
C LEU A 80 -8.91 -1.14 5.10
N ARG A 81 -8.74 -2.18 5.86
CA ARG A 81 -7.97 -2.49 7.09
C ARG A 81 -6.59 -3.06 6.81
N ALA A 82 -6.43 -3.80 5.69
CA ALA A 82 -5.26 -4.62 5.36
C ALA A 82 -3.96 -3.80 5.31
N GLY A 83 -4.05 -2.54 4.89
CA GLY A 83 -2.91 -1.64 4.74
C GLY A 83 -2.22 -1.23 6.04
N LEU A 84 -2.89 -1.32 7.20
CA LEU A 84 -2.36 -0.77 8.46
C LEU A 84 -0.95 -1.26 8.84
N PRO A 85 -0.61 -2.56 8.84
CA PRO A 85 0.72 -3.00 9.20
C PRO A 85 1.77 -2.57 8.17
N PHE A 86 1.41 -2.57 6.89
CA PHE A 86 2.32 -2.17 5.81
C PHE A 86 2.62 -0.67 5.88
N HIS A 87 1.59 0.15 6.10
CA HIS A 87 1.70 1.58 6.34
C HIS A 87 2.56 1.87 7.58
N GLN A 88 2.42 1.09 8.67
CA GLN A 88 3.26 1.25 9.86
C GLN A 88 4.73 1.07 9.53
N GLY A 89 5.09 0.10 8.70
CA GLY A 89 6.48 -0.10 8.25
C GLY A 89 7.03 1.12 7.51
N PHE A 90 6.24 1.74 6.63
CA PHE A 90 6.63 3.00 6.00
C PHE A 90 6.76 4.14 7.00
N LEU A 91 5.84 4.23 7.96
CA LEU A 91 5.84 5.28 8.98
C LEU A 91 7.05 5.17 9.93
N ASN A 92 7.55 3.97 10.20
CA ASN A 92 8.77 3.75 10.97
C ASN A 92 10.02 4.37 10.32
N ILE A 93 10.01 4.53 9.00
CA ILE A 93 11.10 5.13 8.21
C ILE A 93 10.83 6.61 7.93
N PHE A 94 9.60 6.95 7.55
CA PHE A 94 9.16 8.31 7.26
C PHE A 94 8.35 8.88 8.42
N ASP A 95 8.97 8.99 9.59
CA ASP A 95 8.36 9.37 10.87
C ASP A 95 7.68 10.75 10.90
N ARG A 96 8.01 11.61 9.93
CA ARG A 96 7.45 12.95 9.75
C ARG A 96 6.42 13.06 8.66
N ALA A 97 6.05 11.94 8.02
CA ALA A 97 5.06 11.95 6.96
C ALA A 97 3.68 12.33 7.50
N ASP A 98 2.96 13.16 6.76
CA ASP A 98 1.53 13.31 6.94
C ASP A 98 0.82 12.00 6.55
N ASN A 99 -0.30 11.67 7.20
CA ASN A 99 -0.95 10.38 7.00
C ASN A 99 -2.34 10.54 6.37
N ALA A 100 -2.65 9.67 5.42
CA ALA A 100 -3.94 9.58 4.76
C ALA A 100 -4.52 8.17 4.88
N TYR A 101 -5.79 8.09 5.28
CA TYR A 101 -6.52 6.84 5.45
C TYR A 101 -7.74 6.83 4.55
N VAL A 102 -7.86 5.78 3.74
CA VAL A 102 -8.99 5.58 2.84
C VAL A 102 -9.67 4.25 3.19
N SER A 103 -10.98 4.28 3.39
CA SER A 103 -11.80 3.08 3.45
C SER A 103 -12.50 2.91 2.11
N ALA A 104 -12.09 1.93 1.33
CA ALA A 104 -12.70 1.58 0.05
C ALA A 104 -13.23 0.16 0.11
N PHE A 105 -14.48 -0.05 -0.32
CA PHE A 105 -15.06 -1.38 -0.40
C PHE A 105 -15.90 -1.55 -1.66
N ARG A 106 -16.06 -2.80 -2.05
CA ARG A 106 -16.92 -3.18 -3.16
C ARG A 106 -18.38 -3.11 -2.76
N MET A 107 -19.19 -2.46 -3.56
CA MET A 107 -20.64 -2.47 -3.45
C MET A 107 -21.30 -2.78 -4.79
N TYR A 108 -22.51 -3.29 -4.75
CA TYR A 108 -23.32 -3.40 -5.96
C TYR A 108 -23.97 -2.05 -6.25
N ILE A 109 -23.78 -1.54 -7.47
CA ILE A 109 -24.29 -0.22 -7.90
C ILE A 109 -25.76 -0.34 -8.27
N ASN A 110 -26.20 -1.51 -8.75
CA ASN A 110 -27.55 -1.76 -9.19
C ASN A 110 -28.34 -2.72 -8.26
N ARG A 111 -29.67 -2.64 -8.32
CA ARG A 111 -30.56 -3.51 -7.53
C ARG A 111 -30.47 -4.98 -7.91
N GLU A 112 -30.02 -5.30 -9.11
CA GLU A 112 -29.91 -6.66 -9.66
C GLU A 112 -28.61 -7.35 -9.25
N HIS A 113 -27.70 -6.64 -8.55
CA HIS A 113 -26.40 -7.13 -8.08
C HIS A 113 -25.48 -7.65 -9.21
N THR A 114 -25.64 -7.11 -10.41
CA THR A 114 -24.83 -7.47 -11.59
C THR A 114 -23.67 -6.54 -11.83
N GLU A 115 -23.77 -5.29 -11.33
CA GLU A 115 -22.72 -4.28 -11.45
C GLU A 115 -22.05 -4.03 -10.09
N VAL A 116 -20.72 -4.16 -10.07
CA VAL A 116 -19.91 -3.90 -8.87
C VAL A 116 -19.19 -2.59 -9.04
N GLY A 117 -19.41 -1.67 -8.10
CA GLY A 117 -18.64 -0.44 -7.96
C GLY A 117 -17.76 -0.47 -6.72
N ILE A 118 -16.87 0.49 -6.64
CA ILE A 118 -16.05 0.73 -5.45
C ILE A 118 -16.43 2.09 -4.91
N GLN A 119 -16.77 2.11 -3.63
CA GLN A 119 -17.08 3.34 -2.91
C GLN A 119 -16.03 3.58 -1.84
N ALA A 120 -15.52 4.81 -1.78
CA ALA A 120 -14.74 5.27 -0.65
C ALA A 120 -15.69 5.93 0.35
N ASP A 121 -15.94 5.27 1.48
CA ASP A 121 -16.88 5.78 2.51
C ASP A 121 -16.22 6.71 3.51
N TYR A 122 -14.93 6.57 3.69
CA TYR A 122 -14.18 7.38 4.63
C TYR A 122 -12.84 7.77 4.03
N ILE A 123 -12.58 9.06 4.04
CA ILE A 123 -11.31 9.63 3.61
C ILE A 123 -10.89 10.64 4.66
N ALA A 124 -9.75 10.41 5.29
CA ALA A 124 -9.07 11.38 6.13
C ALA A 124 -7.69 11.60 5.54
N ALA A 125 -7.50 12.73 4.85
CA ALA A 125 -6.28 12.99 4.12
C ALA A 125 -5.88 14.48 4.18
N PRO A 126 -4.60 14.79 4.34
CA PRO A 126 -4.07 16.12 4.14
C PRO A 126 -4.02 16.44 2.63
N SER A 127 -3.72 17.71 2.28
CA SER A 127 -3.44 18.05 0.89
C SER A 127 -2.16 17.37 0.41
N VAL A 128 -2.24 16.77 -0.79
CA VAL A 128 -1.08 16.15 -1.47
C VAL A 128 -0.37 17.13 -2.42
N LYS A 129 -0.87 18.37 -2.53
CA LYS A 129 -0.36 19.36 -3.48
C LYS A 129 1.13 19.63 -3.30
N GLY A 130 1.92 19.31 -4.32
CA GLY A 130 3.37 19.53 -4.34
C GLY A 130 4.19 18.60 -3.44
N LYS A 131 3.54 17.63 -2.80
CA LYS A 131 4.19 16.63 -1.93
C LYS A 131 4.44 15.33 -2.69
N THR A 132 5.31 14.47 -2.16
CA THR A 132 5.45 13.09 -2.61
C THR A 132 4.39 12.24 -1.93
N LEU A 133 3.51 11.62 -2.74
CA LEU A 133 2.46 10.71 -2.27
C LEU A 133 2.96 9.27 -2.35
N ILE A 134 2.96 8.56 -1.23
CA ILE A 134 3.25 7.13 -1.14
C ILE A 134 1.98 6.43 -0.67
N ILE A 135 1.46 5.49 -1.45
CA ILE A 135 0.26 4.72 -1.08
C ILE A 135 0.68 3.28 -0.82
N ALA A 136 0.55 2.84 0.43
CA ALA A 136 0.94 1.52 0.90
C ALA A 136 -0.29 0.64 1.18
N ASP A 137 -0.53 -0.36 0.32
CA ASP A 137 -1.56 -1.39 0.52
C ASP A 137 -0.99 -2.77 0.17
N PRO A 138 -1.05 -3.79 1.05
CA PRO A 138 -0.35 -5.05 0.86
C PRO A 138 -0.82 -5.86 -0.35
N MET A 139 -2.01 -5.62 -0.88
CA MET A 139 -2.61 -6.46 -1.93
C MET A 139 -3.13 -5.64 -3.11
N LEU A 140 -2.50 -5.80 -4.25
CA LEU A 140 -2.97 -5.24 -5.52
C LEU A 140 -3.59 -6.36 -6.39
N ALA A 141 -4.83 -6.76 -6.07
CA ALA A 141 -5.55 -7.83 -6.78
C ALA A 141 -6.21 -7.29 -8.06
N THR A 142 -7.44 -6.79 -7.98
CA THR A 142 -8.15 -6.21 -9.14
C THR A 142 -7.77 -4.76 -9.43
N GLY A 143 -7.02 -4.10 -8.56
CA GLY A 143 -6.64 -2.70 -8.69
C GLY A 143 -7.70 -1.67 -8.30
N GLY A 144 -8.98 -2.05 -8.29
CA GLY A 144 -10.08 -1.10 -8.16
C GLY A 144 -10.07 -0.31 -6.83
N SER A 145 -9.81 -0.95 -5.68
CA SER A 145 -9.73 -0.25 -4.39
C SER A 145 -8.56 0.73 -4.35
N MET A 146 -7.43 0.35 -4.94
CA MET A 146 -6.25 1.20 -5.06
C MET A 146 -6.52 2.38 -6.01
N ALA A 147 -7.12 2.15 -7.17
CA ALA A 147 -7.49 3.20 -8.10
C ALA A 147 -8.45 4.21 -7.46
N ALA A 148 -9.49 3.75 -6.76
CA ALA A 148 -10.40 4.62 -6.03
C ALA A 148 -9.70 5.43 -4.92
N ALA A 149 -8.73 4.84 -4.22
CA ALA A 149 -7.94 5.55 -3.23
C ALA A 149 -7.02 6.61 -3.87
N ILE A 150 -6.40 6.29 -5.01
CA ILE A 150 -5.60 7.24 -5.79
C ILE A 150 -6.46 8.43 -6.20
N ASP A 151 -7.60 8.19 -6.85
CA ASP A 151 -8.52 9.24 -7.31
C ASP A 151 -8.94 10.14 -6.15
N ALA A 152 -9.35 9.54 -5.02
CA ALA A 152 -9.77 10.28 -3.84
C ALA A 152 -8.66 11.17 -3.26
N LEU A 153 -7.42 10.67 -3.21
CA LEU A 153 -6.28 11.44 -2.70
C LEU A 153 -5.86 12.55 -3.66
N LEU A 154 -5.91 12.30 -4.98
CA LEU A 154 -5.59 13.29 -6.01
C LEU A 154 -6.59 14.45 -6.04
N MET A 155 -7.83 14.27 -5.56
CA MET A 155 -8.78 15.38 -5.38
C MET A 155 -8.28 16.45 -4.39
N SER A 156 -7.40 16.09 -3.46
CA SER A 156 -6.82 17.03 -2.48
C SER A 156 -5.67 17.89 -3.04
N GLY A 157 -5.28 17.66 -4.30
CA GLY A 157 -4.28 18.44 -5.03
C GLY A 157 -3.39 17.57 -5.92
N LYS A 158 -2.60 18.23 -6.78
CA LYS A 158 -1.61 17.53 -7.64
C LYS A 158 -0.34 17.24 -6.84
N PRO A 159 0.03 15.97 -6.60
CA PRO A 159 1.30 15.62 -5.99
C PRO A 159 2.47 15.91 -6.94
N LYS A 160 3.66 15.99 -6.39
CA LYS A 160 4.91 16.10 -7.12
C LYS A 160 5.29 14.76 -7.76
N LYS A 161 5.14 13.68 -7.01
CA LYS A 161 5.40 12.30 -7.45
C LYS A 161 4.47 11.34 -6.69
N VAL A 162 4.14 10.21 -7.33
CA VAL A 162 3.32 9.16 -6.72
C VAL A 162 4.09 7.83 -6.73
N HIS A 163 4.11 7.17 -5.58
CA HIS A 163 4.59 5.80 -5.41
C HIS A 163 3.44 4.95 -4.89
N VAL A 164 3.13 3.86 -5.58
CA VAL A 164 2.21 2.81 -5.12
C VAL A 164 3.04 1.63 -4.69
N CYS A 165 2.82 1.14 -3.48
CA CYS A 165 3.59 0.09 -2.84
C CYS A 165 2.68 -1.05 -2.42
N CYS A 166 3.05 -2.30 -2.77
CA CYS A 166 2.30 -3.49 -2.38
C CYS A 166 3.21 -4.68 -2.07
N VAL A 167 2.73 -5.57 -1.20
CA VAL A 167 3.44 -6.81 -0.87
C VAL A 167 3.27 -7.81 -2.01
N ILE A 168 2.03 -8.03 -2.46
CA ILE A 168 1.74 -8.86 -3.63
C ILE A 168 0.84 -8.14 -4.62
N ALA A 169 1.09 -8.37 -5.90
CA ALA A 169 0.30 -7.83 -7.00
C ALA A 169 -0.09 -8.92 -8.01
N ALA A 170 -1.27 -8.77 -8.61
CA ALA A 170 -1.64 -9.46 -9.83
C ALA A 170 -1.36 -8.54 -11.04
N PRO A 171 -0.93 -9.06 -12.21
CA PRO A 171 -0.72 -8.26 -13.41
C PRO A 171 -1.93 -7.42 -13.79
N GLU A 172 -3.12 -7.98 -13.68
CA GLU A 172 -4.38 -7.30 -13.99
C GLU A 172 -4.61 -6.06 -13.10
N GLY A 173 -4.28 -6.17 -11.80
CA GLY A 173 -4.40 -5.05 -10.87
C GLY A 173 -3.39 -3.94 -11.16
N ILE A 174 -2.19 -4.29 -11.60
CA ILE A 174 -1.17 -3.33 -12.02
C ILE A 174 -1.67 -2.51 -13.21
N GLU A 175 -2.27 -3.16 -14.23
CA GLU A 175 -2.77 -2.45 -15.40
C GLU A 175 -3.90 -1.46 -15.03
N VAL A 176 -4.83 -1.86 -14.18
CA VAL A 176 -5.90 -0.95 -13.69
C VAL A 176 -5.32 0.26 -12.95
N VAL A 177 -4.32 0.05 -12.10
CA VAL A 177 -3.72 1.15 -11.32
C VAL A 177 -2.89 2.08 -12.22
N LYS A 178 -2.25 1.57 -13.27
CA LYS A 178 -1.54 2.40 -14.25
C LYS A 178 -2.43 3.46 -14.88
N GLU A 179 -3.70 3.14 -15.16
CA GLU A 179 -4.65 4.07 -15.77
C GLU A 179 -5.02 5.23 -14.82
N ALA A 180 -5.00 5.00 -13.51
CA ALA A 180 -5.30 6.01 -12.48
C ALA A 180 -4.08 6.87 -12.09
N LEU A 181 -2.87 6.47 -12.47
CA LEU A 181 -1.63 7.09 -12.00
C LEU A 181 -1.08 8.12 -13.00
N PRO A 182 -0.44 9.21 -12.50
CA PRO A 182 0.41 10.08 -13.34
C PRO A 182 1.54 9.29 -14.03
N GLU A 183 1.96 9.72 -15.22
CA GLU A 183 2.95 9.01 -16.06
C GLU A 183 4.31 8.76 -15.38
N ASP A 184 4.75 9.66 -14.49
CA ASP A 184 6.04 9.58 -13.80
C ASP A 184 5.99 8.79 -12.48
N SER A 185 4.86 8.09 -12.21
CA SER A 185 4.67 7.29 -11.01
C SER A 185 5.51 6.01 -11.02
N THR A 186 5.74 5.46 -9.83
CA THR A 186 6.43 4.17 -9.64
C THR A 186 5.55 3.21 -8.85
N ILE A 187 5.41 1.97 -9.34
CA ILE A 187 4.76 0.88 -8.63
C ILE A 187 5.84 -0.06 -8.08
N TRP A 188 5.77 -0.36 -6.79
CA TRP A 188 6.71 -1.21 -6.06
C TRP A 188 5.99 -2.44 -5.55
N CYS A 189 6.51 -3.62 -5.88
CA CYS A 189 5.93 -4.89 -5.47
C CYS A 189 7.01 -5.75 -4.79
N ALA A 190 6.71 -6.32 -3.62
CA ALA A 190 7.60 -7.34 -3.08
C ALA A 190 7.52 -8.62 -3.93
N SER A 191 6.36 -8.93 -4.52
CA SER A 191 6.19 -9.95 -5.54
C SER A 191 5.05 -9.60 -6.50
N ILE A 192 5.26 -9.91 -7.80
CA ILE A 192 4.20 -9.96 -8.80
C ILE A 192 3.88 -11.43 -9.03
N ASP A 193 2.63 -11.82 -8.75
CA ASP A 193 2.17 -13.19 -8.82
C ASP A 193 1.58 -13.52 -10.20
N GLN A 194 1.10 -14.78 -10.40
CA GLN A 194 0.67 -15.27 -11.72
C GLN A 194 -0.61 -14.60 -12.23
N GLY A 195 -1.49 -14.16 -11.33
CA GLY A 195 -2.80 -13.58 -11.63
C GLY A 195 -3.80 -13.83 -10.53
N MET A 196 -5.08 -13.92 -10.88
CA MET A 196 -6.18 -14.13 -9.93
C MET A 196 -6.99 -15.37 -10.26
N ASN A 197 -7.59 -16.02 -9.22
CA ASN A 197 -8.60 -17.05 -9.40
C ASN A 197 -9.99 -16.44 -9.71
N GLU A 198 -10.99 -17.30 -9.90
CA GLU A 198 -12.39 -16.90 -10.18
C GLU A 198 -12.98 -16.01 -9.08
N GLN A 199 -12.58 -16.21 -7.81
CA GLN A 199 -13.01 -15.42 -6.66
C GLN A 199 -12.23 -14.13 -6.48
N LYS A 200 -11.33 -13.77 -7.42
CA LYS A 200 -10.48 -12.58 -7.40
C LYS A 200 -9.46 -12.53 -6.27
N TYR A 201 -8.99 -13.69 -5.82
CA TYR A 201 -7.80 -13.81 -4.97
C TYR A 201 -6.55 -13.95 -5.84
N ILE A 202 -5.47 -13.30 -5.44
CA ILE A 202 -4.15 -13.43 -6.07
C ILE A 202 -3.65 -14.86 -5.90
N VAL A 203 -3.11 -15.46 -6.96
CA VAL A 203 -2.58 -16.83 -6.98
C VAL A 203 -1.12 -16.81 -7.43
N PRO A 204 -0.20 -17.43 -6.67
CA PRO A 204 -0.40 -18.24 -5.45
C PRO A 204 -0.80 -17.40 -4.21
N GLY A 205 -0.50 -16.10 -4.16
CA GLY A 205 -0.91 -15.21 -3.10
C GLY A 205 -0.55 -15.65 -1.68
N PHE A 206 -1.31 -15.18 -0.70
CA PHE A 206 -1.31 -15.62 0.70
C PHE A 206 -2.71 -15.60 1.36
N GLY A 207 -3.79 -15.39 0.59
CA GLY A 207 -5.16 -15.31 1.09
C GLY A 207 -5.65 -13.89 1.34
N ASP A 208 -6.60 -13.70 2.29
CA ASP A 208 -7.12 -12.38 2.67
C ASP A 208 -6.21 -11.74 3.74
N CYS A 209 -5.46 -10.72 3.36
CA CYS A 209 -4.53 -10.02 4.25
C CYS A 209 -5.24 -9.38 5.45
N GLY A 210 -6.40 -8.79 5.24
CA GLY A 210 -7.17 -8.16 6.31
C GLY A 210 -7.61 -9.15 7.37
N ASP A 211 -8.08 -10.31 6.95
CA ASP A 211 -8.54 -11.37 7.85
C ASP A 211 -7.36 -12.07 8.54
N LEU A 212 -6.25 -12.26 7.85
CA LEU A 212 -5.00 -12.78 8.43
C LEU A 212 -4.40 -11.84 9.48
N CYS A 213 -4.47 -10.53 9.24
CA CYS A 213 -3.99 -9.52 10.18
C CYS A 213 -4.90 -9.34 11.42
N PHE A 214 -6.22 -9.28 11.20
CA PHE A 214 -7.16 -8.72 12.19
C PHE A 214 -8.34 -9.63 12.53
N GLY A 215 -8.43 -10.80 11.91
CA GLY A 215 -9.56 -11.71 12.05
C GLY A 215 -10.65 -11.50 11.01
N GLU A 216 -11.45 -12.53 10.82
CA GLU A 216 -12.52 -12.55 9.83
C GLU A 216 -13.52 -11.41 10.03
N LYS A 217 -13.85 -10.75 8.94
CA LYS A 217 -14.89 -9.70 8.93
C LYS A 217 -16.28 -10.32 8.84
N MET A 218 -17.25 -9.73 9.54
CA MET A 218 -18.65 -10.10 9.38
C MET A 218 -19.15 -9.75 7.96
N GLN A 219 -19.74 -10.72 7.29
CA GLN A 219 -20.10 -10.60 5.86
C GLN A 219 -21.29 -9.67 5.57
N SER A 220 -22.07 -9.21 6.56
CA SER A 220 -23.07 -8.16 6.34
C SER A 220 -23.50 -7.44 7.63
N PHE A 221 -23.31 -6.14 7.68
CA PHE A 221 -24.00 -5.24 8.60
C PHE A 221 -25.46 -4.98 8.20
N ARG A 222 -25.88 -5.26 6.98
CA ARG A 222 -27.27 -5.05 6.49
C ARG A 222 -28.31 -5.84 7.27
N LYS A 223 -28.00 -7.02 7.78
CA LYS A 223 -28.94 -7.80 8.65
C LYS A 223 -29.20 -7.20 10.03
N ILE A 224 -28.43 -6.20 10.45
CA ILE A 224 -28.61 -5.52 11.75
C ILE A 224 -29.55 -4.32 11.61
N ALA A 225 -29.51 -3.61 10.48
CA ALA A 225 -30.38 -2.46 10.22
C ALA A 225 -31.85 -2.88 9.99
N ASP A 226 -32.09 -4.05 9.38
CA ASP A 226 -33.45 -4.57 9.13
C ASP A 226 -34.11 -5.20 10.36
N LYS A 227 -33.43 -5.22 11.51
CA LYS A 227 -33.97 -5.73 12.81
C LYS A 227 -34.26 -4.62 13.83
N ARG A 228 -34.19 -3.37 13.43
CA ARG A 228 -34.59 -2.19 14.22
C ARG A 228 -35.68 -1.42 13.50
#